data_1e4b33e377a18fb2e01cd225740c416f
#
_entry.id   1e4b33e377a18fb2e01cd225740c416f
#
_cell.length_a   1.000
_cell.length_b   1.000
_cell.length_c   1.000
_cell.angle_alpha   90.00
_cell.angle_beta   90.00
_cell.angle_gamma   90.00
#
_symmetry.space_group_name_H-M   'P 1'
#
loop_
_entity.id
_entity.type
_entity.pdbx_description
1 polymer ?
#
loop_
_entity_poly.entity_id
_entity_poly.type
_entity_poly.pdbx_seq_one_letter_code
_entity_poly.pdbx_strand_id
1 'polypeptide(L)'
;MKITLHTIKVRDLVNGYADNDENGVVGYGGKLDIRPPYQREFCYNDNQQQAVMDTVTKNFPLNTMYWVVREDGRYEVLDGQQRTISICRYVNGNFSHNMRYFTNLQSDEKEQILNYDLQVYFCEGSESEKLSWFKTINIAGEKLTEQEIRNAVYAGTWTAEAKKIFSKSNCVAKLLSDKYVNGNPIRQELLETVLKWYAGKDDALICSYMGKHQNDKNANELWVYFQMVIAWVKALFPIYRKEMKGIEWGTLYNQYNEKDFDPEKLEEEIVSLIENEEVTNHKGIYYYLFDRKESHLSLREFDDRMKRKKYEEQKGMCPFCKEHFEFSEMEGDHIIPWSKGGKTVYENLQMLCRMCNNTKSDR
;
A
#
# COMPACT_ATOMS: atom_id res chain seq x y z
N MET A 1 -30.73 10.26 -1.80
CA MET A 1 -30.46 9.60 -0.49
C MET A 1 -31.12 10.39 0.62
N LYS A 2 -31.86 9.72 1.52
CA LYS A 2 -32.44 10.31 2.74
C LYS A 2 -31.49 10.04 3.90
N ILE A 3 -31.20 11.06 4.71
CA ILE A 3 -30.30 10.96 5.87
C ILE A 3 -31.03 11.50 7.08
N THR A 4 -31.16 10.68 8.14
CA THR A 4 -31.86 11.04 9.38
C THR A 4 -30.94 10.82 10.58
N LEU A 5 -30.89 11.81 11.49
CA LEU A 5 -30.09 11.71 12.71
C LEU A 5 -30.84 10.92 13.78
N HIS A 6 -30.17 9.97 14.39
CA HIS A 6 -30.65 9.18 15.51
C HIS A 6 -29.64 9.20 16.67
N THR A 7 -30.14 9.05 17.87
CA THR A 7 -29.34 8.88 19.07
C THR A 7 -29.38 7.41 19.50
N ILE A 8 -28.22 6.76 19.56
CA ILE A 8 -28.09 5.36 19.96
C ILE A 8 -27.25 5.29 21.23
N LYS A 9 -27.75 4.64 22.27
CA LYS A 9 -26.96 4.44 23.49
C LYS A 9 -25.90 3.36 23.32
N VAL A 10 -24.77 3.55 24.00
CA VAL A 10 -23.69 2.53 24.00
C VAL A 10 -24.24 1.17 24.43
N ARG A 11 -25.14 1.10 25.44
CA ARG A 11 -25.74 -0.16 25.87
C ARG A 11 -26.49 -0.91 24.77
N ASP A 12 -27.15 -0.16 23.86
CA ASP A 12 -27.89 -0.75 22.75
C ASP A 12 -26.92 -1.20 21.66
N LEU A 13 -25.85 -0.43 21.39
CA LEU A 13 -24.82 -0.78 20.45
C LEU A 13 -24.10 -2.07 20.83
N VAL A 14 -23.68 -2.21 22.10
CA VAL A 14 -22.89 -3.37 22.57
C VAL A 14 -23.73 -4.61 22.80
N ASN A 15 -25.06 -4.49 22.82
CA ASN A 15 -25.95 -5.63 22.95
C ASN A 15 -25.72 -6.61 21.78
N GLY A 16 -25.44 -7.87 22.11
CA GLY A 16 -25.16 -8.90 21.10
C GLY A 16 -23.89 -8.66 20.27
N TYR A 17 -22.93 -7.86 20.79
CA TYR A 17 -21.65 -7.69 20.12
C TYR A 17 -20.88 -9.00 20.02
N ALA A 18 -20.48 -9.33 18.82
CA ALA A 18 -19.59 -10.44 18.52
C ALA A 18 -18.56 -10.00 17.47
N ASP A 19 -17.29 -10.27 17.73
CA ASP A 19 -16.18 -10.06 16.81
C ASP A 19 -15.62 -11.42 16.41
N ASN A 20 -15.89 -11.83 15.19
CA ASN A 20 -15.51 -13.13 14.66
C ASN A 20 -14.76 -12.91 13.33
N ASP A 21 -13.56 -13.48 13.25
CA ASP A 21 -12.70 -13.35 12.06
C ASP A 21 -13.35 -13.90 10.78
N GLU A 22 -14.23 -14.91 10.90
CA GLU A 22 -14.87 -15.53 9.74
C GLU A 22 -16.20 -14.87 9.39
N ASN A 23 -17.02 -14.53 10.41
CA ASN A 23 -18.41 -14.08 10.24
C ASN A 23 -18.60 -12.56 10.35
N GLY A 24 -17.48 -11.81 10.52
CA GLY A 24 -17.54 -10.37 10.65
C GLY A 24 -17.75 -9.87 12.08
N VAL A 25 -18.10 -8.60 12.22
CA VAL A 25 -18.33 -7.94 13.51
C VAL A 25 -19.75 -7.42 13.54
N VAL A 26 -20.51 -7.86 14.52
CA VAL A 26 -21.92 -7.48 14.68
C VAL A 26 -22.19 -6.84 16.03
N GLY A 27 -23.24 -6.05 16.13
CA GLY A 27 -23.72 -5.43 17.36
C GLY A 27 -25.18 -5.00 17.22
N TYR A 28 -25.67 -4.18 18.16
CA TYR A 28 -27.03 -3.65 18.15
C TYR A 28 -28.10 -4.76 18.07
N GLY A 29 -27.98 -5.74 18.95
CA GLY A 29 -28.84 -6.91 18.94
C GLY A 29 -28.71 -7.82 17.72
N GLY A 30 -27.54 -7.85 17.10
CA GLY A 30 -27.27 -8.58 15.85
C GLY A 30 -27.80 -7.93 14.58
N LYS A 31 -28.38 -6.71 14.69
CA LYS A 31 -28.96 -5.98 13.57
C LYS A 31 -27.94 -5.11 12.83
N LEU A 32 -26.81 -4.78 13.46
CA LEU A 32 -25.76 -3.94 12.87
C LEU A 32 -24.58 -4.81 12.44
N ASP A 33 -24.27 -4.78 11.15
CA ASP A 33 -23.00 -5.25 10.63
C ASP A 33 -21.98 -4.12 10.78
N ILE A 34 -21.07 -4.27 11.73
CA ILE A 34 -20.06 -3.25 12.07
C ILE A 34 -18.88 -3.32 11.09
N ARG A 35 -18.60 -4.52 10.55
CA ARG A 35 -17.52 -4.74 9.59
C ARG A 35 -18.05 -5.47 8.35
N PRO A 36 -18.79 -4.76 7.48
CA PRO A 36 -19.23 -5.35 6.21
C PRO A 36 -18.03 -5.82 5.37
N PRO A 37 -18.21 -6.81 4.46
CA PRO A 37 -17.13 -7.46 3.73
C PRO A 37 -16.19 -6.51 2.96
N TYR A 38 -16.68 -5.35 2.53
CA TYR A 38 -15.87 -4.37 1.80
C TYR A 38 -15.02 -3.46 2.70
N GLN A 39 -15.31 -3.35 4.00
CA GLN A 39 -14.55 -2.53 4.93
C GLN A 39 -13.28 -3.26 5.40
N ARG A 40 -12.27 -2.48 5.79
CA ARG A 40 -10.99 -2.99 6.32
C ARG A 40 -11.14 -3.62 7.69
N GLU A 41 -10.14 -4.38 8.08
CA GLU A 41 -9.98 -4.90 9.43
C GLU A 41 -9.84 -3.75 10.46
N PHE A 42 -9.99 -4.10 11.75
CA PHE A 42 -9.72 -3.16 12.82
C PHE A 42 -8.24 -2.77 12.83
N CYS A 43 -7.96 -1.47 12.75
CA CYS A 43 -6.60 -0.97 12.58
C CYS A 43 -6.19 0.10 13.61
N TYR A 44 -7.07 0.53 14.51
CA TYR A 44 -6.70 1.48 15.56
C TYR A 44 -5.67 0.86 16.49
N ASN A 45 -4.58 1.59 16.69
CA ASN A 45 -3.59 1.27 17.72
C ASN A 45 -4.11 1.61 19.12
N ASP A 46 -3.34 1.27 20.15
CA ASP A 46 -3.74 1.48 21.56
C ASP A 46 -4.04 2.96 21.85
N ASN A 47 -3.22 3.90 21.35
CA ASN A 47 -3.45 5.32 21.58
C ASN A 47 -4.76 5.82 20.96
N GLN A 48 -5.11 5.33 19.77
CA GLN A 48 -6.36 5.69 19.11
C GLN A 48 -7.57 5.10 19.84
N GLN A 49 -7.48 3.86 20.35
CA GLN A 49 -8.51 3.26 21.18
C GLN A 49 -8.70 4.01 22.51
N GLN A 50 -7.58 4.39 23.17
CA GLN A 50 -7.60 5.22 24.38
C GLN A 50 -8.30 6.57 24.12
N ALA A 51 -8.00 7.24 23.01
CA ALA A 51 -8.59 8.53 22.66
C ALA A 51 -10.13 8.45 22.46
N VAL A 52 -10.63 7.35 21.89
CA VAL A 52 -12.07 7.12 21.79
C VAL A 52 -12.68 6.99 23.19
N MET A 53 -12.08 6.19 24.07
CA MET A 53 -12.59 5.98 25.42
C MET A 53 -12.44 7.24 26.31
N ASP A 54 -11.38 8.03 26.14
CA ASP A 54 -11.25 9.34 26.76
C ASP A 54 -12.44 10.26 26.44
N THR A 55 -12.85 10.27 25.17
CA THR A 55 -14.00 11.07 24.73
C THR A 55 -15.30 10.59 25.38
N VAL A 56 -15.55 9.26 25.39
CA VAL A 56 -16.75 8.68 25.97
C VAL A 56 -16.80 8.85 27.48
N THR A 57 -15.71 8.58 28.19
CA THR A 57 -15.65 8.70 29.66
C THR A 57 -15.75 10.12 30.18
N LYS A 58 -15.30 11.12 29.38
CA LYS A 58 -15.46 12.55 29.68
C LYS A 58 -16.80 13.11 29.22
N ASN A 59 -17.65 12.29 28.66
CA ASN A 59 -18.92 12.70 28.05
C ASN A 59 -18.79 13.83 27.02
N PHE A 60 -17.66 13.83 26.29
CA PHE A 60 -17.44 14.75 25.19
C PHE A 60 -18.10 14.25 23.90
N PRO A 61 -18.49 15.13 22.98
CA PRO A 61 -19.10 14.68 21.73
C PRO A 61 -18.10 13.87 20.88
N LEU A 62 -18.46 12.63 20.58
CA LEU A 62 -17.75 11.80 19.62
C LEU A 62 -18.24 12.16 18.20
N ASN A 63 -17.34 12.16 17.23
CA ASN A 63 -17.71 12.38 15.82
C ASN A 63 -18.86 11.46 15.42
N THR A 64 -19.81 12.01 14.66
CA THR A 64 -20.98 11.29 14.16
C THR A 64 -20.60 10.03 13.38
N MET A 65 -21.46 9.04 13.42
CA MET A 65 -21.35 7.80 12.69
C MET A 65 -22.41 7.72 11.61
N TYR A 66 -22.20 6.89 10.59
CA TYR A 66 -23.13 6.74 9.48
C TYR A 66 -23.43 5.26 9.28
N TRP A 67 -24.72 4.90 9.35
CA TRP A 67 -25.21 3.54 9.13
C TRP A 67 -26.13 3.51 7.92
N VAL A 68 -25.93 2.56 7.03
CA VAL A 68 -26.81 2.29 5.91
C VAL A 68 -27.96 1.43 6.38
N VAL A 69 -29.15 1.78 6.01
CA VAL A 69 -30.34 0.94 6.18
C VAL A 69 -30.44 -0.03 5.01
N ARG A 70 -30.43 -1.32 5.30
CA ARG A 70 -30.58 -2.41 4.31
C ARG A 70 -32.07 -2.68 4.02
N GLU A 71 -32.36 -3.31 2.89
CA GLU A 71 -33.72 -3.70 2.53
C GLU A 71 -34.36 -4.69 3.50
N ASP A 72 -33.58 -5.52 4.18
CA ASP A 72 -34.00 -6.48 5.18
C ASP A 72 -34.23 -5.85 6.58
N GLY A 73 -34.13 -4.53 6.71
CA GLY A 73 -34.30 -3.79 7.95
C GLY A 73 -33.11 -3.86 8.91
N ARG A 74 -32.01 -4.49 8.51
CA ARG A 74 -30.72 -4.46 9.22
C ARG A 74 -29.93 -3.21 8.83
N TYR A 75 -28.81 -3.02 9.51
CA TYR A 75 -27.92 -1.89 9.33
C TYR A 75 -26.50 -2.38 9.00
N GLU A 76 -25.74 -1.52 8.31
CA GLU A 76 -24.31 -1.68 8.17
C GLU A 76 -23.59 -0.37 8.43
N VAL A 77 -22.42 -0.42 9.04
CA VAL A 77 -21.63 0.78 9.29
C VAL A 77 -21.04 1.27 7.97
N LEU A 78 -21.34 2.51 7.62
CA LEU A 78 -20.74 3.21 6.47
C LEU A 78 -19.47 3.97 6.91
N ASP A 79 -19.56 4.74 8.01
CA ASP A 79 -18.43 5.36 8.69
C ASP A 79 -18.59 5.26 10.20
N GLY A 80 -17.44 5.24 10.91
CA GLY A 80 -17.37 5.08 12.36
C GLY A 80 -17.02 3.67 12.82
N GLN A 81 -16.69 2.76 11.92
CA GLN A 81 -16.34 1.37 12.25
C GLN A 81 -15.31 1.26 13.38
N GLN A 82 -14.18 1.96 13.26
CA GLN A 82 -13.07 1.85 14.22
C GLN A 82 -13.48 2.36 15.61
N ARG A 83 -14.26 3.44 15.68
CA ARG A 83 -14.81 4.01 16.92
C ARG A 83 -15.81 3.04 17.54
N THR A 84 -16.71 2.50 16.75
CA THR A 84 -17.71 1.50 17.17
C THR A 84 -17.03 0.26 17.77
N ILE A 85 -16.05 -0.32 17.06
CA ILE A 85 -15.32 -1.50 17.55
C ILE A 85 -14.56 -1.17 18.84
N SER A 86 -13.91 0.00 18.94
CA SER A 86 -13.18 0.40 20.16
C SER A 86 -14.11 0.44 21.38
N ILE A 87 -15.30 1.05 21.26
CA ILE A 87 -16.28 1.11 22.35
C ILE A 87 -16.73 -0.30 22.73
N CYS A 88 -17.11 -1.12 21.76
CA CYS A 88 -17.56 -2.49 21.99
C CYS A 88 -16.49 -3.35 22.66
N ARG A 89 -15.25 -3.28 22.18
CA ARG A 89 -14.11 -4.02 22.75
C ARG A 89 -13.82 -3.61 24.19
N TYR A 90 -13.91 -2.31 24.52
CA TYR A 90 -13.72 -1.86 25.89
C TYR A 90 -14.80 -2.40 26.82
N VAL A 91 -16.08 -2.28 26.46
CA VAL A 91 -17.21 -2.76 27.27
C VAL A 91 -17.14 -4.28 27.46
N ASN A 92 -16.65 -5.01 26.46
CA ASN A 92 -16.43 -6.46 26.56
C ASN A 92 -15.14 -6.86 27.29
N GLY A 93 -14.34 -5.89 27.75
CA GLY A 93 -13.13 -6.17 28.54
C GLY A 93 -11.94 -6.64 27.71
N ASN A 94 -11.88 -6.34 26.41
CA ASN A 94 -10.79 -6.74 25.54
C ASN A 94 -9.52 -5.87 25.70
N PHE A 95 -9.65 -4.65 26.27
CA PHE A 95 -8.52 -3.82 26.63
C PHE A 95 -8.85 -2.93 27.84
N SER A 96 -7.81 -2.34 28.46
CA SER A 96 -7.96 -1.42 29.60
C SER A 96 -7.86 0.03 29.12
N HIS A 97 -8.65 0.93 29.70
CA HIS A 97 -8.54 2.36 29.56
C HIS A 97 -8.02 2.97 30.88
N ASN A 98 -6.95 3.76 30.84
CA ASN A 98 -6.27 4.27 32.02
C ASN A 98 -5.98 3.17 33.07
N MET A 99 -5.44 2.03 32.61
CA MET A 99 -5.13 0.83 33.40
C MET A 99 -6.35 0.18 34.11
N ARG A 100 -7.57 0.53 33.73
CA ARG A 100 -8.81 -0.05 34.28
C ARG A 100 -9.62 -0.70 33.19
N TYR A 101 -9.98 -1.97 33.38
CA TYR A 101 -10.95 -2.67 32.54
C TYR A 101 -12.36 -2.23 32.88
N PHE A 102 -13.28 -2.29 31.93
CA PHE A 102 -14.69 -1.96 32.14
C PHE A 102 -15.29 -2.72 33.31
N THR A 103 -14.95 -4.01 33.46
CA THR A 103 -15.42 -4.86 34.56
C THR A 103 -15.04 -4.34 35.95
N ASN A 104 -13.91 -3.61 36.03
CA ASN A 104 -13.34 -3.07 37.29
C ASN A 104 -13.83 -1.64 37.64
N LEU A 105 -14.69 -1.06 36.80
CA LEU A 105 -15.29 0.25 37.04
C LEU A 105 -16.39 0.16 38.12
N GLN A 106 -16.64 1.28 38.82
CA GLN A 106 -17.80 1.39 39.73
C GLN A 106 -19.11 1.39 38.94
N SER A 107 -20.24 1.10 39.60
CA SER A 107 -21.52 0.99 38.92
C SER A 107 -21.97 2.27 38.22
N ASP A 108 -21.72 3.42 38.81
CA ASP A 108 -22.03 4.73 38.24
C ASP A 108 -21.19 5.04 37.02
N GLU A 109 -19.89 4.71 37.05
CA GLU A 109 -18.99 4.85 35.91
C GLU A 109 -19.42 3.95 34.74
N LYS A 110 -19.82 2.69 35.04
CA LYS A 110 -20.36 1.77 34.01
C LYS A 110 -21.63 2.33 33.38
N GLU A 111 -22.55 2.81 34.23
CA GLU A 111 -23.81 3.39 33.78
C GLU A 111 -23.61 4.64 32.95
N GLN A 112 -22.64 5.49 33.30
CA GLN A 112 -22.26 6.68 32.48
C GLN A 112 -21.83 6.28 31.08
N ILE A 113 -20.95 5.27 30.95
CA ILE A 113 -20.47 4.79 29.65
C ILE A 113 -21.61 4.13 28.88
N LEU A 114 -22.40 3.27 29.52
CA LEU A 114 -23.51 2.57 28.85
C LEU A 114 -24.62 3.52 28.40
N ASN A 115 -24.82 4.63 29.10
CA ASN A 115 -25.83 5.63 28.75
C ASN A 115 -25.29 6.73 27.82
N TYR A 116 -24.00 6.67 27.42
CA TYR A 116 -23.44 7.64 26.48
C TYR A 116 -24.19 7.61 25.15
N ASP A 117 -24.50 8.80 24.63
CA ASP A 117 -25.31 9.01 23.44
C ASP A 117 -24.42 9.13 22.18
N LEU A 118 -24.50 8.13 21.30
CA LEU A 118 -23.87 8.12 20.01
C LEU A 118 -24.77 8.82 18.98
N GLN A 119 -24.24 9.78 18.25
CA GLN A 119 -24.93 10.44 17.16
C GLN A 119 -24.72 9.64 15.88
N VAL A 120 -25.79 9.08 15.34
CA VAL A 120 -25.75 8.18 14.18
C VAL A 120 -26.69 8.67 13.11
N TYR A 121 -26.17 8.90 11.90
CA TYR A 121 -27.01 9.15 10.74
C TYR A 121 -27.39 7.84 10.06
N PHE A 122 -28.72 7.63 9.93
CA PHE A 122 -29.25 6.55 9.09
C PHE A 122 -29.37 7.01 7.66
N CYS A 123 -28.77 6.26 6.74
CA CYS A 123 -28.66 6.56 5.31
C CYS A 123 -29.52 5.59 4.51
N GLU A 124 -30.58 6.08 3.87
CA GLU A 124 -31.48 5.32 3.01
C GLU A 124 -31.34 5.84 1.57
N GLY A 125 -31.12 4.96 0.61
CA GLY A 125 -30.98 5.34 -0.80
C GLY A 125 -30.50 4.19 -1.68
N SER A 126 -30.29 4.48 -2.96
CA SER A 126 -29.70 3.52 -3.88
C SER A 126 -28.24 3.23 -3.55
N GLU A 127 -27.72 2.09 -4.00
CA GLU A 127 -26.32 1.72 -3.81
C GLU A 127 -25.35 2.78 -4.37
N SER A 128 -25.69 3.37 -5.51
CA SER A 128 -24.90 4.45 -6.13
C SER A 128 -24.84 5.70 -5.26
N GLU A 129 -25.95 6.11 -4.62
CA GLU A 129 -26.01 7.26 -3.72
C GLU A 129 -25.23 7.00 -2.43
N LYS A 130 -25.38 5.81 -1.84
CA LYS A 130 -24.64 5.37 -0.64
C LYS A 130 -23.13 5.40 -0.90
N LEU A 131 -22.70 4.88 -2.05
CA LEU A 131 -21.31 4.84 -2.46
C LEU A 131 -20.73 6.25 -2.70
N SER A 132 -21.49 7.12 -3.37
CA SER A 132 -21.08 8.52 -3.56
C SER A 132 -20.89 9.23 -2.21
N TRP A 133 -21.82 8.99 -1.29
CA TRP A 133 -21.73 9.54 0.06
C TRP A 133 -20.54 8.97 0.84
N PHE A 134 -20.28 7.67 0.76
CA PHE A 134 -19.13 7.01 1.38
C PHE A 134 -17.80 7.64 0.95
N LYS A 135 -17.65 7.95 -0.35
CA LYS A 135 -16.46 8.68 -0.84
C LYS A 135 -16.36 10.08 -0.21
N THR A 136 -17.48 10.76 -0.01
CA THR A 136 -17.52 12.14 0.49
C THR A 136 -17.19 12.24 1.98
N ILE A 137 -17.77 11.37 2.82
CA ILE A 137 -17.59 11.45 4.30
C ILE A 137 -16.18 11.07 4.76
N ASN A 138 -15.45 10.29 3.98
CA ASN A 138 -14.09 9.88 4.32
C ASN A 138 -13.01 10.99 4.13
N ILE A 139 -13.43 12.20 3.75
CA ILE A 139 -12.51 13.35 3.61
C ILE A 139 -11.98 13.85 4.97
N ALA A 140 -12.74 13.68 6.05
CA ALA A 140 -12.45 14.29 7.37
C ALA A 140 -11.80 13.33 8.40
N GLY A 141 -11.60 12.04 8.07
CA GLY A 141 -11.07 11.02 8.99
C GLY A 141 -9.74 10.44 8.55
N GLU A 142 -9.44 9.23 9.00
CA GLU A 142 -8.34 8.45 8.46
C GLU A 142 -8.67 8.04 7.03
N LYS A 143 -8.01 8.70 6.06
CA LYS A 143 -8.31 8.56 4.63
C LYS A 143 -8.29 7.10 4.19
N LEU A 144 -9.31 6.71 3.47
CA LEU A 144 -9.32 5.43 2.76
C LEU A 144 -8.28 5.44 1.64
N THR A 145 -7.67 4.30 1.43
CA THR A 145 -6.85 4.08 0.23
C THR A 145 -7.76 3.92 -1.01
N GLU A 146 -7.20 4.12 -2.18
CA GLU A 146 -7.94 3.91 -3.44
C GLU A 146 -8.50 2.48 -3.52
N GLN A 147 -7.77 1.50 -3.02
CA GLN A 147 -8.25 0.11 -3.02
C GLN A 147 -9.38 -0.12 -2.02
N GLU A 148 -9.36 0.52 -0.86
CA GLU A 148 -10.48 0.47 0.09
C GLU A 148 -11.77 1.02 -0.54
N ILE A 149 -11.65 2.09 -1.33
CA ILE A 149 -12.76 2.67 -2.10
C ILE A 149 -13.22 1.70 -3.19
N ARG A 150 -12.31 1.13 -4.00
CA ARG A 150 -12.66 0.15 -5.04
C ARG A 150 -13.36 -1.08 -4.44
N ASN A 151 -12.92 -1.56 -3.28
CA ASN A 151 -13.55 -2.68 -2.59
C ASN A 151 -15.02 -2.39 -2.21
N ALA A 152 -15.34 -1.15 -1.88
CA ALA A 152 -16.72 -0.73 -1.61
C ALA A 152 -17.56 -0.60 -2.91
N VAL A 153 -16.95 -0.06 -3.97
CA VAL A 153 -17.61 0.07 -5.30
C VAL A 153 -17.96 -1.29 -5.88
N TYR A 154 -17.02 -2.24 -5.81
CA TYR A 154 -17.13 -3.58 -6.38
C TYR A 154 -17.33 -4.63 -5.28
N ALA A 155 -18.12 -4.26 -4.24
CA ALA A 155 -18.47 -5.20 -3.18
C ALA A 155 -19.22 -6.40 -3.77
N GLY A 156 -18.77 -7.61 -3.44
CA GLY A 156 -19.31 -8.85 -3.97
C GLY A 156 -18.58 -10.07 -3.46
N THR A 157 -18.93 -11.24 -3.96
CA THR A 157 -18.35 -12.51 -3.53
C THR A 157 -16.84 -12.54 -3.75
N TRP A 158 -16.40 -12.09 -4.93
CA TRP A 158 -14.98 -12.05 -5.27
C TRP A 158 -14.18 -11.16 -4.31
N THR A 159 -14.66 -9.94 -4.02
CA THR A 159 -13.99 -9.02 -3.11
C THR A 159 -13.87 -9.60 -1.69
N ALA A 160 -14.91 -10.30 -1.21
CA ALA A 160 -14.89 -10.96 0.08
C ALA A 160 -13.84 -12.08 0.12
N GLU A 161 -13.73 -12.89 -0.92
CA GLU A 161 -12.74 -13.97 -1.02
C GLU A 161 -11.32 -13.41 -1.21
N ALA A 162 -11.13 -12.39 -2.05
CA ALA A 162 -9.84 -11.72 -2.23
C ALA A 162 -9.31 -11.14 -0.89
N LYS A 163 -10.18 -10.58 -0.05
CA LYS A 163 -9.80 -10.09 1.28
C LYS A 163 -9.32 -11.18 2.22
N LYS A 164 -9.88 -12.37 2.19
CA LYS A 164 -9.40 -13.51 2.99
C LYS A 164 -7.96 -13.86 2.64
N ILE A 165 -7.60 -13.76 1.36
CA ILE A 165 -6.29 -14.12 0.83
C ILE A 165 -5.26 -13.00 1.04
N PHE A 166 -5.64 -11.73 0.80
CA PHE A 166 -4.69 -10.62 0.65
C PHE A 166 -4.78 -9.54 1.74
N SER A 167 -5.84 -9.50 2.55
CA SER A 167 -6.20 -8.30 3.31
C SER A 167 -6.39 -8.49 4.81
N LYS A 168 -5.92 -9.59 5.37
CA LYS A 168 -5.88 -9.85 6.81
C LYS A 168 -4.44 -9.76 7.33
N SER A 169 -4.27 -9.47 8.62
CA SER A 169 -2.94 -9.29 9.25
C SER A 169 -1.97 -10.45 8.98
N ASN A 170 -2.46 -11.69 9.04
CA ASN A 170 -1.67 -12.90 8.82
C ASN A 170 -2.22 -13.71 7.63
N CYS A 171 -2.67 -13.02 6.58
CA CYS A 171 -3.20 -13.69 5.40
C CYS A 171 -2.10 -14.48 4.68
N VAL A 172 -2.52 -15.51 3.95
CA VAL A 172 -1.60 -16.42 3.24
C VAL A 172 -0.71 -15.68 2.24
N ALA A 173 -1.22 -14.64 1.59
CA ALA A 173 -0.44 -13.82 0.67
C ALA A 173 0.68 -13.06 1.40
N LYS A 174 0.42 -12.50 2.59
CA LYS A 174 1.43 -11.82 3.40
C LYS A 174 2.50 -12.80 3.85
N LEU A 175 2.12 -13.96 4.38
CA LEU A 175 3.08 -14.99 4.81
C LEU A 175 3.97 -15.48 3.67
N LEU A 176 3.41 -15.64 2.46
CA LEU A 176 4.16 -16.06 1.28
C LEU A 176 5.20 -15.02 0.84
N SER A 177 4.87 -13.74 0.93
CA SER A 177 5.56 -12.64 0.25
C SER A 177 6.21 -11.60 1.16
N ASP A 178 6.22 -11.77 2.46
CA ASP A 178 6.68 -10.73 3.41
C ASP A 178 8.10 -10.23 3.13
N LYS A 179 8.96 -11.09 2.61
CA LYS A 179 10.34 -10.76 2.21
C LYS A 179 10.43 -10.01 0.88
N TYR A 180 9.43 -10.07 0.02
CA TYR A 180 9.50 -9.62 -1.37
C TYR A 180 8.60 -8.42 -1.67
N VAL A 181 7.44 -8.35 -1.02
CA VAL A 181 6.40 -7.35 -1.33
C VAL A 181 6.19 -6.43 -0.13
N ASN A 182 6.11 -5.14 -0.42
CA ASN A 182 5.67 -4.13 0.53
C ASN A 182 4.14 -4.08 0.57
N GLY A 183 3.62 -3.43 1.58
CA GLY A 183 2.19 -3.14 1.72
C GLY A 183 1.60 -3.69 3.00
N ASN A 184 0.68 -2.93 3.56
CA ASN A 184 -0.10 -3.31 4.71
C ASN A 184 -1.39 -4.02 4.25
N PRO A 185 -1.56 -5.33 4.54
CA PRO A 185 -2.76 -6.05 4.11
C PRO A 185 -4.05 -5.42 4.63
N ILE A 186 -4.07 -4.94 5.88
CA ILE A 186 -5.26 -4.32 6.49
C ILE A 186 -5.70 -3.06 5.72
N ARG A 187 -4.73 -2.31 5.19
CA ARG A 187 -4.96 -1.12 4.35
C ARG A 187 -5.21 -1.45 2.87
N GLN A 188 -5.39 -2.72 2.55
CA GLN A 188 -5.62 -3.23 1.19
C GLN A 188 -4.45 -3.04 0.22
N GLU A 189 -3.29 -2.57 0.69
CA GLU A 189 -2.13 -2.24 -0.15
C GLU A 189 -1.54 -3.46 -0.85
N LEU A 190 -1.56 -4.63 -0.20
CA LEU A 190 -1.08 -5.87 -0.81
C LEU A 190 -2.00 -6.31 -1.96
N LEU A 191 -3.33 -6.27 -1.75
CA LEU A 191 -4.31 -6.56 -2.80
C LEU A 191 -4.14 -5.58 -3.98
N GLU A 192 -4.00 -4.29 -3.69
CA GLU A 192 -3.78 -3.26 -4.71
C GLU A 192 -2.53 -3.52 -5.54
N THR A 193 -1.42 -3.90 -4.89
CA THR A 193 -0.16 -4.22 -5.57
C THR A 193 -0.35 -5.39 -6.53
N VAL A 194 -1.02 -6.45 -6.10
CA VAL A 194 -1.24 -7.63 -6.95
C VAL A 194 -2.19 -7.31 -8.11
N LEU A 195 -3.22 -6.51 -7.87
CA LEU A 195 -4.12 -6.03 -8.92
C LEU A 195 -3.39 -5.17 -9.96
N LYS A 196 -2.51 -4.26 -9.52
CA LYS A 196 -1.66 -3.46 -10.42
C LYS A 196 -0.74 -4.33 -11.29
N TRP A 197 -0.25 -5.42 -10.76
CA TRP A 197 0.57 -6.35 -11.51
C TRP A 197 -0.25 -7.15 -12.53
N TYR A 198 -1.43 -7.61 -12.12
CA TYR A 198 -2.24 -8.51 -12.92
C TYR A 198 -3.07 -7.78 -13.98
N ALA A 199 -3.83 -6.77 -13.59
CA ALA A 199 -4.73 -6.03 -14.47
C ALA A 199 -4.05 -4.85 -15.18
N GLY A 200 -2.95 -4.33 -14.63
CA GLY A 200 -2.26 -3.14 -15.11
C GLY A 200 -2.26 -2.00 -14.09
N LYS A 201 -1.37 -1.03 -14.29
CA LYS A 201 -1.17 0.10 -13.34
C LYS A 201 -2.24 1.18 -13.45
N ASP A 202 -3.00 1.22 -14.53
CA ASP A 202 -4.09 2.18 -14.73
C ASP A 202 -5.30 1.82 -13.86
N ASP A 203 -5.84 2.81 -13.16
CA ASP A 203 -7.03 2.64 -12.31
C ASP A 203 -8.24 2.10 -13.08
N ALA A 204 -8.43 2.54 -14.33
CA ALA A 204 -9.50 2.07 -15.18
C ALA A 204 -9.41 0.57 -15.48
N LEU A 205 -8.20 0.03 -15.64
CA LEU A 205 -7.97 -1.40 -15.86
C LEU A 205 -8.28 -2.21 -14.59
N ILE A 206 -7.86 -1.72 -13.42
CA ILE A 206 -8.19 -2.35 -12.14
C ILE A 206 -9.70 -2.35 -11.90
N CYS A 207 -10.36 -1.22 -12.13
CA CYS A 207 -11.81 -1.08 -12.01
C CYS A 207 -12.55 -2.02 -12.97
N SER A 208 -12.10 -2.12 -14.22
CA SER A 208 -12.67 -3.04 -15.22
C SER A 208 -12.53 -4.49 -14.78
N TYR A 209 -11.35 -4.89 -14.29
CA TYR A 209 -11.12 -6.23 -13.76
C TYR A 209 -12.05 -6.54 -12.58
N MET A 210 -12.07 -5.67 -11.56
CA MET A 210 -12.91 -5.87 -10.38
C MET A 210 -14.40 -5.90 -10.72
N GLY A 211 -14.87 -5.07 -11.65
CA GLY A 211 -16.25 -5.05 -12.11
C GLY A 211 -16.65 -6.34 -12.84
N LYS A 212 -15.75 -6.86 -13.69
CA LYS A 212 -15.97 -8.13 -14.42
C LYS A 212 -16.08 -9.33 -13.48
N HIS A 213 -15.23 -9.34 -12.45
CA HIS A 213 -15.10 -10.47 -11.52
C HIS A 213 -15.96 -10.33 -10.25
N GLN A 214 -16.69 -9.23 -10.06
CA GLN A 214 -17.41 -8.86 -8.82
C GLN A 214 -18.19 -10.02 -8.18
N ASN A 215 -18.85 -10.83 -9.01
CA ASN A 215 -19.73 -11.93 -8.58
C ASN A 215 -19.09 -13.32 -8.71
N ASP A 216 -17.79 -13.40 -8.99
CA ASP A 216 -17.09 -14.66 -9.05
C ASP A 216 -17.03 -15.30 -7.66
N LYS A 217 -17.12 -16.64 -7.63
CA LYS A 217 -17.21 -17.42 -6.39
C LYS A 217 -15.93 -17.38 -5.54
N ASN A 218 -14.78 -17.04 -6.14
CA ASN A 218 -13.48 -17.00 -5.49
C ASN A 218 -12.53 -16.06 -6.23
N ALA A 219 -11.36 -15.80 -5.62
CA ALA A 219 -10.27 -15.01 -6.20
C ALA A 219 -9.06 -15.89 -6.58
N ASN A 220 -9.29 -17.15 -6.92
CA ASN A 220 -8.22 -18.11 -7.17
C ASN A 220 -7.33 -17.73 -8.34
N GLU A 221 -7.86 -17.14 -9.40
CA GLU A 221 -7.07 -16.68 -10.54
C GLU A 221 -5.96 -15.70 -10.10
N LEU A 222 -6.34 -14.68 -9.36
CA LEU A 222 -5.40 -13.68 -8.83
C LEU A 222 -4.41 -14.30 -7.83
N TRP A 223 -4.88 -15.26 -7.02
CA TRP A 223 -4.06 -15.99 -6.07
C TRP A 223 -3.00 -16.86 -6.74
N VAL A 224 -3.38 -17.66 -7.73
CA VAL A 224 -2.46 -18.51 -8.50
C VAL A 224 -1.41 -17.65 -9.19
N TYR A 225 -1.84 -16.57 -9.85
CA TYR A 225 -0.90 -15.62 -10.45
C TYR A 225 0.13 -15.10 -9.43
N PHE A 226 -0.32 -14.65 -8.26
CA PHE A 226 0.58 -14.16 -7.23
C PHE A 226 1.57 -15.22 -6.74
N GLN A 227 1.10 -16.47 -6.56
CA GLN A 227 1.97 -17.58 -6.20
C GLN A 227 3.03 -17.84 -7.29
N MET A 228 2.64 -17.79 -8.58
CA MET A 228 3.57 -17.95 -9.70
C MET A 228 4.66 -16.86 -9.70
N VAL A 229 4.28 -15.60 -9.48
CA VAL A 229 5.24 -14.49 -9.36
C VAL A 229 6.26 -14.75 -8.24
N ILE A 230 5.79 -15.10 -7.05
CA ILE A 230 6.70 -15.32 -5.90
C ILE A 230 7.55 -16.59 -6.09
N ALA A 231 7.00 -17.64 -6.67
CA ALA A 231 7.75 -18.86 -7.00
C ALA A 231 8.86 -18.57 -8.02
N TRP A 232 8.56 -17.82 -9.07
CA TRP A 232 9.53 -17.39 -10.07
C TRP A 232 10.66 -16.56 -9.45
N VAL A 233 10.34 -15.60 -8.60
CA VAL A 233 11.35 -14.80 -7.89
C VAL A 233 12.27 -15.68 -7.05
N LYS A 234 11.70 -16.64 -6.30
CA LYS A 234 12.49 -17.56 -5.45
C LYS A 234 13.36 -18.52 -6.29
N ALA A 235 12.90 -18.90 -7.46
CA ALA A 235 13.67 -19.74 -8.37
C ALA A 235 14.86 -19.01 -8.98
N LEU A 236 14.67 -17.75 -9.39
CA LEU A 236 15.75 -16.93 -9.96
C LEU A 236 16.74 -16.41 -8.92
N PHE A 237 16.26 -16.10 -7.72
CA PHE A 237 17.04 -15.48 -6.64
C PHE A 237 16.92 -16.30 -5.34
N PRO A 238 17.59 -17.46 -5.25
CA PRO A 238 17.49 -18.35 -4.08
C PRO A 238 18.08 -17.72 -2.81
N ILE A 239 19.05 -16.80 -2.94
CA ILE A 239 19.64 -16.08 -1.83
C ILE A 239 18.88 -14.78 -1.59
N TYR A 240 18.13 -14.74 -0.49
CA TYR A 240 17.36 -13.54 -0.13
C TYR A 240 18.28 -12.39 0.33
N ARG A 241 18.00 -11.18 -0.19
CA ARG A 241 18.57 -9.91 0.27
C ARG A 241 17.46 -8.90 0.55
N LYS A 242 17.69 -7.99 1.52
CA LYS A 242 16.67 -6.99 1.93
C LYS A 242 16.26 -6.05 0.79
N GLU A 243 17.14 -5.82 -0.18
CA GLU A 243 16.93 -5.01 -1.38
C GLU A 243 15.85 -5.59 -2.30
N MET A 244 15.58 -6.88 -2.22
CA MET A 244 14.50 -7.55 -2.97
C MET A 244 13.11 -7.11 -2.53
N LYS A 245 12.99 -6.56 -1.32
CA LYS A 245 11.68 -6.15 -0.80
C LYS A 245 11.17 -4.89 -1.49
N GLY A 246 9.94 -4.98 -2.04
CA GLY A 246 9.25 -3.89 -2.70
C GLY A 246 9.74 -3.59 -4.12
N ILE A 247 10.35 -4.56 -4.78
CA ILE A 247 10.54 -4.57 -6.24
C ILE A 247 9.20 -4.89 -6.89
N GLU A 248 8.98 -4.36 -8.09
CA GLU A 248 7.78 -4.59 -8.89
C GLU A 248 7.80 -5.98 -9.56
N TRP A 249 7.88 -7.03 -8.72
CA TRP A 249 8.10 -8.40 -9.19
C TRP A 249 7.08 -8.89 -10.20
N GLY A 250 5.80 -8.55 -10.01
CA GLY A 250 4.77 -8.94 -10.97
C GLY A 250 4.94 -8.26 -12.33
N THR A 251 5.41 -6.99 -12.35
CA THR A 251 5.73 -6.31 -13.60
C THR A 251 6.89 -6.99 -14.34
N LEU A 252 7.94 -7.37 -13.59
CA LEU A 252 9.08 -8.11 -14.15
C LEU A 252 8.67 -9.51 -14.61
N TYR A 253 7.87 -10.21 -13.81
CA TYR A 253 7.33 -11.51 -14.18
C TYR A 253 6.56 -11.45 -15.50
N ASN A 254 5.63 -10.50 -15.64
CA ASN A 254 4.82 -10.35 -16.86
C ASN A 254 5.66 -10.10 -18.13
N GLN A 255 6.84 -9.49 -17.98
CA GLN A 255 7.72 -9.16 -19.11
C GLN A 255 8.76 -10.24 -19.42
N TYR A 256 9.15 -11.03 -18.40
CA TYR A 256 10.36 -11.85 -18.50
C TYR A 256 10.18 -13.32 -18.11
N ASN A 257 8.99 -13.78 -17.68
CA ASN A 257 8.79 -15.15 -17.22
C ASN A 257 9.01 -16.22 -18.32
N GLU A 258 8.92 -15.85 -19.59
CA GLU A 258 9.18 -16.74 -20.73
C GLU A 258 10.67 -16.78 -21.15
N LYS A 259 11.51 -15.91 -20.56
CA LYS A 259 12.94 -15.91 -20.85
C LYS A 259 13.66 -16.88 -19.92
N ASP A 260 14.63 -17.57 -20.48
CA ASP A 260 15.49 -18.46 -19.72
C ASP A 260 16.61 -17.64 -19.05
N PHE A 261 16.68 -17.72 -17.72
CA PHE A 261 17.72 -17.11 -16.90
C PHE A 261 18.41 -18.18 -16.07
N ASP A 262 19.72 -18.10 -16.01
CA ASP A 262 20.55 -18.97 -15.21
C ASP A 262 20.71 -18.36 -13.80
N PRO A 263 20.14 -18.96 -12.73
CA PRO A 263 20.20 -18.40 -11.39
C PRO A 263 21.63 -18.28 -10.83
N GLU A 264 22.55 -19.17 -11.22
CA GLU A 264 23.93 -19.13 -10.75
C GLU A 264 24.65 -17.89 -11.34
N LYS A 265 24.48 -17.64 -12.63
CA LYS A 265 25.02 -16.44 -13.29
C LYS A 265 24.42 -15.15 -12.77
N LEU A 266 23.09 -15.15 -12.50
CA LEU A 266 22.45 -13.99 -11.87
C LEU A 266 23.04 -13.70 -10.51
N GLU A 267 23.30 -14.72 -9.70
CA GLU A 267 23.89 -14.57 -8.37
C GLU A 267 25.34 -14.04 -8.45
N GLU A 268 26.17 -14.59 -9.32
CA GLU A 268 27.54 -14.10 -9.55
C GLU A 268 27.54 -12.60 -9.94
N GLU A 269 26.63 -12.22 -10.82
CA GLU A 269 26.49 -10.84 -11.28
C GLU A 269 25.98 -9.92 -10.14
N ILE A 270 25.01 -10.36 -9.34
CA ILE A 270 24.54 -9.60 -8.16
C ILE A 270 25.69 -9.32 -7.19
N VAL A 271 26.49 -10.34 -6.87
CA VAL A 271 27.65 -10.19 -5.98
C VAL A 271 28.62 -9.16 -6.56
N SER A 272 28.99 -9.31 -7.81
CA SER A 272 29.90 -8.38 -8.50
C SER A 272 29.39 -6.94 -8.48
N LEU A 273 28.08 -6.73 -8.71
CA LEU A 273 27.46 -5.40 -8.70
C LEU A 273 27.35 -4.80 -7.30
N ILE A 274 27.13 -5.61 -6.28
CA ILE A 274 27.12 -5.15 -4.86
C ILE A 274 28.52 -4.73 -4.41
N GLU A 275 29.57 -5.44 -4.84
CA GLU A 275 30.95 -5.13 -4.51
C GLU A 275 31.49 -3.92 -5.30
N ASN A 276 30.81 -3.52 -6.36
CA ASN A 276 31.23 -2.39 -7.17
C ASN A 276 30.85 -1.06 -6.50
N GLU A 277 31.84 -0.32 -6.02
CA GLU A 277 31.68 0.99 -5.36
C GLU A 277 31.00 2.07 -6.22
N GLU A 278 30.92 1.89 -7.54
CA GLU A 278 30.24 2.79 -8.46
C GLU A 278 28.72 2.61 -8.44
N VAL A 279 28.23 1.43 -8.01
CA VAL A 279 26.80 1.11 -7.92
C VAL A 279 26.22 1.62 -6.61
N THR A 280 25.39 2.66 -6.65
CA THR A 280 24.82 3.25 -5.43
C THR A 280 23.40 2.77 -5.13
N ASN A 281 22.66 2.27 -6.12
CA ASN A 281 21.32 1.73 -5.95
C ASN A 281 21.30 0.19 -6.06
N HIS A 282 21.54 -0.50 -4.94
CA HIS A 282 21.54 -1.96 -4.91
C HIS A 282 20.16 -2.58 -5.22
N LYS A 283 19.06 -1.86 -4.95
CA LYS A 283 17.72 -2.29 -5.36
C LYS A 283 17.55 -2.28 -6.87
N GLY A 284 18.18 -1.33 -7.54
CA GLY A 284 18.19 -1.21 -8.98
C GLY A 284 18.87 -2.36 -9.71
N ILE A 285 19.78 -3.08 -9.03
CA ILE A 285 20.47 -4.25 -9.58
C ILE A 285 19.45 -5.25 -10.14
N TYR A 286 18.37 -5.53 -9.39
CA TYR A 286 17.35 -6.50 -9.82
C TYR A 286 16.57 -6.07 -11.06
N TYR A 287 16.45 -4.78 -11.37
CA TYR A 287 15.89 -4.30 -12.64
C TYR A 287 16.92 -4.39 -13.76
N TYR A 288 18.15 -3.98 -13.48
CA TYR A 288 19.27 -4.03 -14.43
C TYR A 288 19.51 -5.44 -14.97
N LEU A 289 19.41 -6.46 -14.15
CA LEU A 289 19.60 -7.86 -14.57
C LEU A 289 18.65 -8.28 -15.71
N PHE A 290 17.48 -7.67 -15.82
CA PHE A 290 16.48 -8.01 -16.83
C PHE A 290 16.58 -7.17 -18.10
N ASP A 291 16.79 -5.83 -17.98
CA ASP A 291 16.74 -4.92 -19.13
C ASP A 291 18.09 -4.27 -19.50
N ARG A 292 19.11 -4.51 -18.67
CA ARG A 292 20.48 -4.03 -18.86
C ARG A 292 20.63 -2.50 -18.87
N LYS A 293 19.67 -1.76 -18.35
CA LYS A 293 19.74 -0.30 -18.26
C LYS A 293 20.52 0.16 -17.03
N GLU A 294 21.68 0.78 -17.28
CA GLU A 294 22.55 1.32 -16.23
C GLU A 294 21.86 2.38 -15.36
N SER A 295 20.82 3.05 -15.88
CA SER A 295 20.03 4.03 -15.12
C SER A 295 19.41 3.47 -13.84
N HIS A 296 19.17 2.15 -13.76
CA HIS A 296 18.70 1.50 -12.55
C HIS A 296 19.73 1.48 -11.43
N LEU A 297 21.00 1.45 -11.76
CA LEU A 297 22.10 1.28 -10.81
C LEU A 297 22.45 2.58 -10.09
N SER A 298 21.96 3.73 -10.59
CA SER A 298 22.33 5.06 -10.07
C SER A 298 23.83 5.16 -9.84
N LEU A 299 24.58 4.99 -10.94
CA LEU A 299 26.03 4.99 -10.91
C LEU A 299 26.56 6.29 -10.30
N ARG A 300 27.70 6.19 -9.63
CA ARG A 300 28.34 7.33 -9.00
C ARG A 300 28.58 8.43 -10.03
N GLU A 301 28.20 9.66 -9.70
CA GLU A 301 28.43 10.82 -10.56
C GLU A 301 29.74 11.53 -10.21
N PHE A 302 30.34 12.16 -11.19
CA PHE A 302 31.44 13.08 -10.94
C PHE A 302 30.96 14.28 -10.12
N ASP A 303 31.70 14.66 -9.07
CA ASP A 303 31.36 15.82 -8.28
C ASP A 303 31.56 17.14 -9.05
N ASP A 304 30.90 18.20 -8.60
CA ASP A 304 30.93 19.50 -9.27
C ASP A 304 32.33 20.11 -9.30
N ARG A 305 33.19 19.79 -8.34
CA ARG A 305 34.57 20.25 -8.30
C ARG A 305 35.40 19.59 -9.43
N MET A 306 35.21 18.29 -9.62
CA MET A 306 35.83 17.56 -10.74
C MET A 306 35.35 18.09 -12.06
N LYS A 307 34.03 18.25 -12.24
CA LYS A 307 33.43 18.81 -13.48
C LYS A 307 33.96 20.19 -13.77
N ARG A 308 34.02 21.08 -12.77
CA ARG A 308 34.54 22.45 -12.96
C ARG A 308 36.01 22.45 -13.35
N LYS A 309 36.84 21.68 -12.66
CA LYS A 309 38.27 21.56 -12.99
C LYS A 309 38.48 21.05 -14.42
N LYS A 310 37.70 20.05 -14.86
CA LYS A 310 37.78 19.48 -16.19
C LYS A 310 37.34 20.50 -17.27
N TYR A 311 36.28 21.27 -16.99
CA TYR A 311 35.80 22.34 -17.86
C TYR A 311 36.87 23.40 -18.09
N GLU A 312 37.55 23.87 -17.04
CA GLU A 312 38.64 24.84 -17.17
C GLU A 312 39.85 24.26 -17.97
N GLU A 313 40.20 23.00 -17.71
CA GLU A 313 41.23 22.28 -18.45
C GLU A 313 40.89 22.18 -19.95
N GLN A 314 39.64 21.93 -20.30
CA GLN A 314 39.13 21.88 -21.67
C GLN A 314 38.85 23.27 -22.26
N LYS A 315 38.96 24.35 -21.46
CA LYS A 315 38.67 25.73 -21.87
C LYS A 315 37.26 25.91 -22.45
N GLY A 316 36.26 25.20 -21.87
CA GLY A 316 34.90 25.19 -22.36
C GLY A 316 34.67 24.50 -23.71
N MET A 317 35.68 23.85 -24.27
CA MET A 317 35.56 23.17 -25.55
C MET A 317 35.05 21.75 -25.43
N CYS A 318 33.98 21.42 -26.14
CA CYS A 318 33.50 20.04 -26.25
C CYS A 318 34.50 19.21 -27.08
N PRO A 319 35.05 18.10 -26.55
CA PRO A 319 36.05 17.29 -27.27
C PRO A 319 35.49 16.58 -28.51
N PHE A 320 34.15 16.46 -28.65
CA PHE A 320 33.51 15.85 -29.82
C PHE A 320 33.24 16.84 -30.94
N CYS A 321 32.41 17.87 -30.75
CA CYS A 321 32.08 18.84 -31.80
C CYS A 321 33.12 19.97 -31.97
N LYS A 322 34.04 20.13 -31.01
CA LYS A 322 35.06 21.17 -30.99
C LYS A 322 34.52 22.60 -30.90
N GLU A 323 33.27 22.75 -30.42
CA GLU A 323 32.66 24.05 -30.18
C GLU A 323 32.76 24.43 -28.70
N HIS A 324 32.73 25.74 -28.42
CA HIS A 324 32.81 26.29 -27.09
C HIS A 324 31.38 26.41 -26.48
N PHE A 325 31.24 26.04 -25.22
CA PHE A 325 29.99 26.10 -24.45
C PHE A 325 30.26 26.66 -23.05
N GLU A 326 29.23 27.26 -22.44
CA GLU A 326 29.28 27.64 -21.04
C GLU A 326 29.21 26.40 -20.14
N PHE A 327 29.73 26.50 -18.93
CA PHE A 327 29.75 25.35 -17.99
C PHE A 327 28.36 24.73 -17.76
N SER A 328 27.31 25.56 -17.70
CA SER A 328 25.92 25.13 -17.53
C SER A 328 25.33 24.37 -18.73
N GLU A 329 25.99 24.43 -19.87
CA GLU A 329 25.59 23.78 -21.13
C GLU A 329 26.33 22.45 -21.35
N MET A 330 27.27 22.13 -20.45
CA MET A 330 28.11 20.94 -20.54
C MET A 330 27.82 19.99 -19.40
N GLU A 331 27.98 18.71 -19.64
CA GLU A 331 27.78 17.62 -18.68
C GLU A 331 29.05 16.78 -18.53
N GLY A 332 29.30 16.31 -17.31
CA GLY A 332 30.40 15.39 -17.04
C GLY A 332 30.05 13.99 -17.52
N ASP A 333 30.91 13.42 -18.33
CA ASP A 333 30.74 12.10 -18.95
C ASP A 333 32.02 11.26 -18.82
N HIS A 334 31.85 9.95 -18.79
CA HIS A 334 32.96 9.01 -18.72
C HIS A 334 33.62 8.84 -20.09
N ILE A 335 34.94 9.04 -20.19
CA ILE A 335 35.71 8.77 -21.43
C ILE A 335 35.56 7.30 -21.81
N ILE A 336 35.81 6.38 -20.84
CA ILE A 336 35.55 4.96 -20.94
C ILE A 336 34.21 4.70 -20.20
N PRO A 337 33.17 4.25 -20.91
CA PRO A 337 31.90 3.95 -20.27
C PRO A 337 32.02 2.95 -19.11
N TRP A 338 31.13 3.06 -18.12
CA TRP A 338 31.10 2.14 -16.98
C TRP A 338 30.93 0.68 -17.43
N SER A 339 30.09 0.42 -18.41
CA SER A 339 29.88 -0.91 -19.02
C SER A 339 31.13 -1.54 -19.62
N LYS A 340 32.15 -0.72 -19.87
CA LYS A 340 33.47 -1.14 -20.37
C LYS A 340 34.55 -1.06 -19.27
N GLY A 341 34.17 -0.98 -18.01
CA GLY A 341 35.08 -0.94 -16.84
C GLY A 341 35.61 0.46 -16.50
N GLY A 342 35.03 1.51 -17.04
CA GLY A 342 35.37 2.89 -16.67
C GLY A 342 34.94 3.23 -15.26
N LYS A 343 35.80 3.89 -14.47
CA LYS A 343 35.55 4.34 -13.11
C LYS A 343 35.23 5.84 -13.06
N THR A 344 34.49 6.27 -12.05
CA THR A 344 34.19 7.69 -11.79
C THR A 344 35.37 8.38 -11.09
N VAL A 345 36.47 8.50 -11.83
CA VAL A 345 37.70 9.17 -11.40
C VAL A 345 38.04 10.30 -12.39
N TYR A 346 38.82 11.31 -11.90
CA TYR A 346 39.11 12.50 -12.68
C TYR A 346 39.75 12.23 -14.06
N GLU A 347 40.57 11.20 -14.12
CA GLU A 347 41.29 10.79 -15.35
C GLU A 347 40.32 10.25 -16.41
N ASN A 348 39.17 9.74 -15.98
CA ASN A 348 38.12 9.21 -16.86
C ASN A 348 36.99 10.22 -17.12
N LEU A 349 37.13 11.48 -16.65
CA LEU A 349 36.16 12.55 -16.85
C LEU A 349 36.44 13.33 -18.12
N GLN A 350 35.40 13.57 -18.89
CA GLN A 350 35.35 14.62 -19.93
C GLN A 350 34.09 15.46 -19.79
N MET A 351 34.14 16.72 -20.18
CA MET A 351 32.97 17.59 -20.29
C MET A 351 32.48 17.59 -21.74
N LEU A 352 31.22 17.20 -21.96
CA LEU A 352 30.57 17.20 -23.28
C LEU A 352 29.43 18.22 -23.30
N CYS A 353 29.15 18.84 -24.45
CA CYS A 353 27.89 19.54 -24.63
C CYS A 353 26.72 18.53 -24.58
N ARG A 354 25.54 18.98 -24.17
CA ARG A 354 24.36 18.11 -24.02
C ARG A 354 24.03 17.29 -25.25
N MET A 355 24.17 17.89 -26.44
CA MET A 355 23.91 17.22 -27.72
C MET A 355 24.89 16.06 -27.98
N CYS A 356 26.19 16.29 -27.77
CA CYS A 356 27.21 15.25 -27.94
C CYS A 356 27.10 14.16 -26.88
N ASN A 357 26.72 14.52 -25.62
CA ASN A 357 26.52 13.58 -24.55
C ASN A 357 25.34 12.64 -24.86
N ASN A 358 24.19 13.18 -25.27
CA ASN A 358 23.01 12.37 -25.65
C ASN A 358 23.35 11.44 -26.83
N THR A 359 24.06 11.93 -27.86
CA THR A 359 24.43 11.10 -29.01
C THR A 359 25.39 9.96 -28.64
N LYS A 360 26.23 10.17 -27.62
CA LYS A 360 27.13 9.12 -27.12
C LYS A 360 26.38 8.06 -26.35
N SER A 361 25.34 8.44 -25.55
CA SER A 361 24.54 7.53 -24.78
C SER A 361 23.74 6.54 -25.66
N ASP A 362 23.49 6.89 -26.93
CA ASP A 362 22.76 6.06 -27.89
C ASP A 362 23.66 5.07 -28.65
N ARG A 363 24.96 4.99 -28.33
CA ARG A 363 25.96 4.10 -28.95
C ARG A 363 26.59 3.19 -27.90
#